data_629ec4bdc50b8087f77dfe995c97d57d
#
_entry.id   629ec4bdc50b8087f77dfe995c97d57d
#
_cell.length_a   1.000
_cell.length_b   1.000
_cell.length_c   1.000
_cell.angle_alpha   90.00
_cell.angle_beta   90.00
_cell.angle_gamma   90.00
#
_symmetry.space_group_name_H-M   'P 1'
#
loop_
_entity.id
_entity.type
_entity.pdbx_description
1 polymer ?
#
loop_
_entity_poly.entity_id
_entity_poly.type
_entity_poly.pdbx_seq_one_letter_code
_entity_poly.pdbx_strand_id
1 'polypeptide(L)'
;MVYSAFHSGEVWGAWGTAPTQGFHPSTPKSVPHQPGKGCSSVIDSIVSSLDLYETFDLYSWWEQHQLLSYVRRFDKFIEEVLLRTIPQRTVIFIDEIDSVLSLPFKLDDFFAFIRECYNRRAEKPDYKHLTFALLGVTTPADLMQDKQRTPFNIGRSIELMGFQLHEADPLAQGLTAKSNHPKALIQAVLDWTGGQPFLTQKVCQLILTASDTAPVDQEAAWVEALVRSRIIEHWEAQDTPEHLKTIRDRLLLSGEERTGQLLGLYQQIVQQGKIVANDTPEQVTLRLTGLVVKREGTLRVYNRIYEQVFDRDWLERSLAALRPYGTAIADWLDSGMEDESRLLRGQAYQDALAWSQGKRLDDADYRFLRASQELENRDIQKKLAAEEEARQVLSCLSFKFPDRSSCSKCFRDQNMQFRSKTA
;
A
#
# COMPACT_ATOMS: atom_id res chain seq x y z
N MET A 1 -33.68 14.80 2.66
CA MET A 1 -32.59 13.83 2.72
C MET A 1 -31.36 14.63 3.13
N VAL A 2 -30.83 14.37 4.30
CA VAL A 2 -29.68 15.12 4.85
C VAL A 2 -28.46 14.27 4.69
N TYR A 3 -27.39 14.83 4.15
CA TYR A 3 -26.12 14.14 3.89
C TYR A 3 -25.06 14.75 4.80
N SER A 4 -24.30 13.89 5.48
CA SER A 4 -23.04 14.26 6.13
C SER A 4 -21.97 13.35 5.58
N ALA A 5 -20.93 13.92 4.95
CA ALA A 5 -19.81 13.19 4.38
C ALA A 5 -18.56 13.45 5.24
N PHE A 6 -17.85 12.40 5.58
CA PHE A 6 -16.61 12.44 6.34
C PHE A 6 -15.48 11.85 5.53
N HIS A 7 -14.33 12.50 5.52
CA HIS A 7 -13.06 11.89 5.11
C HIS A 7 -12.51 11.05 6.26
N SER A 8 -12.08 9.86 5.98
CA SER A 8 -11.63 8.88 6.98
C SER A 8 -10.48 9.38 7.86
N GLY A 9 -9.57 10.19 7.32
CA GLY A 9 -8.48 10.78 8.09
C GLY A 9 -8.97 11.66 9.26
N GLU A 10 -10.11 12.33 9.11
CA GLU A 10 -10.73 13.14 10.16
C GLU A 10 -11.48 12.28 11.18
N VAL A 11 -12.15 11.23 10.71
CA VAL A 11 -12.94 10.33 11.57
C VAL A 11 -12.03 9.48 12.46
N TRP A 12 -10.98 8.89 11.91
CA TRP A 12 -10.17 7.90 12.61
C TRP A 12 -9.09 8.52 13.50
N GLY A 13 -8.56 9.70 13.16
CA GLY A 13 -7.72 10.48 14.05
C GLY A 13 -8.39 10.86 15.36
N ALA A 14 -9.73 10.91 15.37
CA ALA A 14 -10.52 11.18 16.56
C ALA A 14 -10.67 9.99 17.52
N TRP A 15 -10.42 8.76 17.07
CA TRP A 15 -10.56 7.53 17.86
C TRP A 15 -9.22 7.05 18.47
N GLY A 16 -8.10 7.61 18.03
CA GLY A 16 -6.75 7.28 18.51
C GLY A 16 -6.24 8.26 19.57
N THR A 17 -5.63 7.74 20.62
CA THR A 17 -4.94 8.52 21.66
C THR A 17 -3.53 8.85 21.22
N ALA A 18 -3.28 9.91 20.47
CA ALA A 18 -2.04 10.72 20.50
C ALA A 18 -2.13 11.88 19.50
N PRO A 19 -1.70 13.09 19.84
CA PRO A 19 -1.67 14.20 18.89
C PRO A 19 -0.42 14.07 18.00
N THR A 20 -0.59 13.81 16.73
CA THR A 20 0.45 14.08 15.73
C THR A 20 0.24 15.48 15.16
N GLN A 21 1.29 16.27 15.24
CA GLN A 21 1.36 17.66 14.78
C GLN A 21 1.18 17.75 13.26
N GLY A 22 0.38 18.73 12.85
CA GLY A 22 0.54 19.44 11.61
C GLY A 22 -0.36 19.06 10.46
N PHE A 23 -1.55 19.67 10.41
CA PHE A 23 -2.20 19.99 9.15
C PHE A 23 -2.94 21.33 9.29
N HIS A 24 -2.67 22.28 8.37
CA HIS A 24 -3.40 23.53 8.25
C HIS A 24 -4.54 23.36 7.23
N PRO A 25 -5.80 23.53 7.62
CA PRO A 25 -6.86 23.78 6.65
C PRO A 25 -7.14 25.29 6.57
N SER A 26 -7.45 25.73 5.37
CA SER A 26 -7.95 27.08 5.07
C SER A 26 -9.25 27.34 5.81
N THR A 27 -9.28 28.40 6.59
CA THR A 27 -10.28 28.86 7.54
C THR A 27 -11.67 29.13 6.97
N PRO A 28 -12.72 28.69 7.65
CA PRO A 28 -13.91 29.51 7.92
C PRO A 28 -13.85 30.13 9.33
N LYS A 29 -14.54 31.24 9.48
CA LYS A 29 -14.47 32.20 10.57
C LYS A 29 -14.47 31.62 11.98
N SER A 30 -13.55 32.12 12.77
CA SER A 30 -13.20 31.83 14.14
C SER A 30 -14.31 31.65 15.18
N VAL A 31 -14.31 30.45 15.77
CA VAL A 31 -14.78 30.20 17.15
C VAL A 31 -13.51 29.83 17.95
N PRO A 32 -13.34 30.25 19.22
CA PRO A 32 -12.09 30.12 19.93
C PRO A 32 -11.71 28.64 20.18
N HIS A 33 -10.55 28.28 19.72
CA HIS A 33 -9.94 26.95 19.85
C HIS A 33 -9.38 26.75 21.26
N GLN A 34 -9.83 25.71 21.97
CA GLN A 34 -9.18 25.21 23.20
C GLN A 34 -8.57 23.82 22.96
N PRO A 35 -7.39 23.51 23.55
CA PRO A 35 -6.68 22.27 23.28
C PRO A 35 -7.30 21.10 24.08
N GLY A 36 -7.59 19.98 23.37
CA GLY A 36 -8.13 18.74 23.95
C GLY A 36 -9.15 17.98 23.09
N LYS A 37 -9.37 18.33 21.84
CA LYS A 37 -10.60 18.05 21.07
C LYS A 37 -10.48 17.03 19.92
N GLY A 38 -9.65 16.00 20.03
CA GLY A 38 -9.54 15.00 18.94
C GLY A 38 -10.77 14.10 18.71
N CYS A 39 -11.65 13.95 19.69
CA CYS A 39 -12.73 12.94 19.65
C CYS A 39 -14.14 13.49 19.47
N SER A 40 -14.29 14.79 19.46
CA SER A 40 -15.57 15.44 19.11
C SER A 40 -15.80 15.54 17.60
N SER A 41 -14.81 15.24 16.77
CA SER A 41 -14.82 15.58 15.34
C SER A 41 -15.96 14.93 14.56
N VAL A 42 -16.28 13.65 14.80
CA VAL A 42 -17.37 12.97 14.08
C VAL A 42 -18.74 13.56 14.46
N ILE A 43 -19.00 13.66 15.78
CA ILE A 43 -20.25 14.23 16.28
C ILE A 43 -20.33 15.72 15.92
N ASP A 44 -19.23 16.45 16.09
CA ASP A 44 -19.10 17.85 15.73
C ASP A 44 -19.41 18.09 14.24
N SER A 45 -18.87 17.27 13.35
CA SER A 45 -19.16 17.35 11.92
C SER A 45 -20.62 17.04 11.60
N ILE A 46 -21.25 16.07 12.30
CA ILE A 46 -22.70 15.81 12.14
C ILE A 46 -23.51 17.01 12.62
N VAL A 47 -23.20 17.54 13.81
CA VAL A 47 -23.87 18.69 14.40
C VAL A 47 -23.76 19.91 13.50
N SER A 48 -22.56 20.15 12.95
CA SER A 48 -22.29 21.23 12.00
C SER A 48 -23.06 21.05 10.69
N SER A 49 -22.99 19.84 10.10
CA SER A 49 -23.65 19.55 8.81
C SER A 49 -25.18 19.63 8.87
N LEU A 50 -25.75 19.44 10.04
CA LEU A 50 -27.19 19.46 10.29
C LEU A 50 -27.66 20.76 10.95
N ASP A 51 -26.76 21.74 11.15
CA ASP A 51 -27.02 23.03 11.77
C ASP A 51 -27.68 22.92 13.15
N LEU A 52 -27.22 21.96 13.97
CA LEU A 52 -27.82 21.66 15.28
C LEU A 52 -27.24 22.50 16.42
N TYR A 53 -26.24 23.35 16.22
CA TYR A 53 -25.62 24.15 17.27
C TYR A 53 -26.58 25.12 17.99
N GLU A 54 -27.61 25.57 17.32
CA GLU A 54 -28.63 26.45 17.94
C GLU A 54 -29.49 25.71 18.96
N THR A 55 -29.66 24.38 18.80
CA THR A 55 -30.59 23.56 19.61
C THR A 55 -29.88 22.55 20.48
N PHE A 56 -28.58 22.35 20.27
CA PHE A 56 -27.79 21.32 20.95
C PHE A 56 -26.40 21.83 21.39
N ASP A 57 -26.19 21.87 22.71
CA ASP A 57 -24.88 22.19 23.31
C ASP A 57 -24.00 20.92 23.34
N LEU A 58 -23.21 20.76 22.31
CA LEU A 58 -22.28 19.63 22.16
C LEU A 58 -21.27 19.58 23.32
N TYR A 59 -20.78 20.74 23.80
CA TYR A 59 -19.75 20.76 24.83
C TYR A 59 -20.28 20.21 26.16
N SER A 60 -21.38 20.76 26.67
CA SER A 60 -22.00 20.30 27.90
C SER A 60 -22.46 18.86 27.82
N TRP A 61 -22.99 18.45 26.68
CA TRP A 61 -23.38 17.05 26.45
C TRP A 61 -22.18 16.11 26.47
N TRP A 62 -21.05 16.51 25.85
CA TRP A 62 -19.82 15.71 25.82
C TRP A 62 -19.22 15.52 27.21
N GLU A 63 -19.21 16.54 28.06
CA GLU A 63 -18.72 16.46 29.44
C GLU A 63 -19.60 15.53 30.29
N GLN A 64 -20.92 15.57 30.14
CA GLN A 64 -21.82 14.67 30.86
C GLN A 64 -21.60 13.19 30.54
N HIS A 65 -21.07 12.90 29.34
CA HIS A 65 -20.86 11.54 28.87
C HIS A 65 -19.38 11.10 28.87
N GLN A 66 -18.48 11.84 29.54
CA GLN A 66 -17.03 11.57 29.49
C GLN A 66 -16.60 10.19 30.02
N LEU A 67 -17.42 9.53 30.87
CA LEU A 67 -17.16 8.18 31.39
C LEU A 67 -17.50 7.07 30.36
N LEU A 68 -18.18 7.36 29.28
CA LEU A 68 -18.51 6.41 28.25
C LEU A 68 -17.36 6.28 27.23
N SER A 69 -17.21 5.09 26.66
CA SER A 69 -16.32 4.90 25.51
C SER A 69 -16.81 5.72 24.31
N TYR A 70 -15.93 6.03 23.37
CA TYR A 70 -16.27 6.84 22.19
C TYR A 70 -17.43 6.25 21.38
N VAL A 71 -17.41 4.92 21.15
CA VAL A 71 -18.50 4.22 20.44
C VAL A 71 -19.82 4.37 21.22
N ARG A 72 -19.77 4.27 22.56
CA ARG A 72 -20.96 4.45 23.37
C ARG A 72 -21.48 5.90 23.41
N ARG A 73 -20.59 6.88 23.34
CA ARG A 73 -20.98 8.29 23.19
C ARG A 73 -21.67 8.50 21.84
N PHE A 74 -21.10 7.92 20.78
CA PHE A 74 -21.72 8.02 19.46
C PHE A 74 -23.09 7.33 19.40
N ASP A 75 -23.24 6.17 20.02
CA ASP A 75 -24.52 5.47 20.20
C ASP A 75 -25.56 6.37 20.91
N LYS A 76 -25.17 6.98 22.01
CA LYS A 76 -26.00 7.91 22.77
C LYS A 76 -26.37 9.16 21.96
N PHE A 77 -25.43 9.75 21.25
CA PHE A 77 -25.69 10.89 20.38
C PHE A 77 -26.71 10.57 19.28
N ILE A 78 -26.56 9.41 18.63
CA ILE A 78 -27.53 8.96 17.62
C ILE A 78 -28.94 8.83 18.23
N GLU A 79 -29.06 8.17 19.39
CA GLU A 79 -30.37 7.88 20.00
C GLU A 79 -31.01 9.10 20.62
N GLU A 80 -30.25 9.88 21.38
CA GLU A 80 -30.80 10.94 22.23
C GLU A 80 -30.89 12.30 21.53
N VAL A 81 -30.01 12.52 20.54
CA VAL A 81 -29.91 13.80 19.84
C VAL A 81 -30.39 13.66 18.39
N LEU A 82 -29.66 12.91 17.56
CA LEU A 82 -29.89 12.88 16.14
C LEU A 82 -31.28 12.40 15.77
N LEU A 83 -31.72 11.23 16.22
CA LEU A 83 -33.02 10.64 15.87
C LEU A 83 -34.20 11.38 16.47
N ARG A 84 -34.02 12.11 17.59
CA ARG A 84 -35.06 12.91 18.19
C ARG A 84 -35.23 14.27 17.53
N THR A 85 -34.12 14.87 17.08
CA THR A 85 -34.11 16.20 16.49
C THR A 85 -34.43 16.17 15.00
N ILE A 86 -33.99 15.11 14.29
CA ILE A 86 -34.13 14.96 12.85
C ILE A 86 -35.07 13.79 12.51
N PRO A 87 -36.37 14.03 12.33
CA PRO A 87 -37.33 12.99 11.97
C PRO A 87 -37.24 12.53 10.51
N GLN A 88 -36.47 13.25 9.69
CA GLN A 88 -36.24 12.92 8.29
C GLN A 88 -35.27 11.76 8.14
N ARG A 89 -35.28 11.09 6.97
CA ARG A 89 -34.28 10.08 6.62
C ARG A 89 -32.89 10.70 6.56
N THR A 90 -32.01 10.22 7.42
CA THR A 90 -30.63 10.64 7.54
C THR A 90 -29.71 9.57 6.99
N VAL A 91 -28.75 9.94 6.15
CA VAL A 91 -27.70 9.06 5.64
C VAL A 91 -26.36 9.60 6.11
N ILE A 92 -25.59 8.77 6.83
CA ILE A 92 -24.22 9.07 7.25
C ILE A 92 -23.31 8.38 6.27
N PHE A 93 -22.58 9.18 5.47
CA PHE A 93 -21.54 8.68 4.56
C PHE A 93 -20.19 8.64 5.28
N ILE A 94 -19.52 7.50 5.21
CA ILE A 94 -18.16 7.33 5.72
C ILE A 94 -17.32 6.93 4.53
N ASP A 95 -16.50 7.87 4.06
CA ASP A 95 -15.62 7.69 2.93
C ASP A 95 -14.26 7.13 3.35
N GLU A 96 -13.56 6.47 2.42
CA GLU A 96 -12.26 5.81 2.65
C GLU A 96 -12.27 4.88 3.88
N ILE A 97 -13.35 4.10 4.08
CA ILE A 97 -13.47 3.21 5.25
C ILE A 97 -12.31 2.20 5.36
N ASP A 98 -11.64 1.92 4.26
CA ASP A 98 -10.46 1.05 4.19
C ASP A 98 -9.23 1.62 4.90
N SER A 99 -9.17 2.93 5.17
CA SER A 99 -8.11 3.54 5.96
C SER A 99 -8.01 2.97 7.38
N VAL A 100 -9.09 2.35 7.88
CA VAL A 100 -9.10 1.66 9.18
C VAL A 100 -8.09 0.52 9.27
N LEU A 101 -7.71 -0.07 8.13
CA LEU A 101 -6.71 -1.15 8.08
C LEU A 101 -5.29 -0.68 8.45
N SER A 102 -5.03 0.62 8.35
CA SER A 102 -3.74 1.23 8.75
C SER A 102 -3.68 1.65 10.22
N LEU A 103 -4.80 1.57 10.96
CA LEU A 103 -4.86 2.01 12.34
C LEU A 103 -4.23 0.99 13.31
N PRO A 104 -3.55 1.47 14.37
CA PRO A 104 -2.92 0.60 15.35
C PRO A 104 -3.93 -0.03 16.35
N PHE A 105 -5.23 0.21 16.19
CA PHE A 105 -6.30 -0.27 17.07
C PHE A 105 -7.48 -0.82 16.27
N LYS A 106 -8.25 -1.72 16.92
CA LYS A 106 -9.37 -2.42 16.28
C LYS A 106 -10.64 -1.58 16.32
N LEU A 107 -11.36 -1.57 15.20
CA LEU A 107 -12.66 -0.90 15.09
C LEU A 107 -13.84 -1.87 15.03
N ASP A 108 -13.64 -3.11 15.47
CA ASP A 108 -14.71 -4.11 15.51
C ASP A 108 -15.93 -3.64 16.29
N ASP A 109 -15.72 -2.82 17.36
CA ASP A 109 -16.81 -2.23 18.14
C ASP A 109 -17.62 -1.19 17.36
N PHE A 110 -17.00 -0.48 16.43
CA PHE A 110 -17.70 0.45 15.54
C PHE A 110 -18.61 -0.29 14.53
N PHE A 111 -18.11 -1.37 13.94
CA PHE A 111 -18.95 -2.20 13.06
C PHE A 111 -20.05 -2.92 13.83
N ALA A 112 -19.78 -3.34 15.08
CA ALA A 112 -20.80 -3.88 15.98
C ALA A 112 -21.88 -2.84 16.31
N PHE A 113 -21.52 -1.58 16.52
CA PHE A 113 -22.45 -0.47 16.72
C PHE A 113 -23.33 -0.24 15.49
N ILE A 114 -22.78 -0.19 14.27
CA ILE A 114 -23.60 -0.05 13.04
C ILE A 114 -24.61 -1.20 12.94
N ARG A 115 -24.17 -2.43 13.24
CA ARG A 115 -25.08 -3.58 13.29
C ARG A 115 -26.18 -3.40 14.33
N GLU A 116 -25.84 -2.93 15.52
CA GLU A 116 -26.80 -2.68 16.58
C GLU A 116 -27.85 -1.64 16.16
N CYS A 117 -27.44 -0.56 15.51
CA CYS A 117 -28.37 0.42 14.92
C CYS A 117 -29.35 -0.23 13.93
N TYR A 118 -28.87 -1.19 13.12
CA TYR A 118 -29.75 -1.91 12.21
C TYR A 118 -30.74 -2.82 12.95
N ASN A 119 -30.29 -3.57 13.95
CA ASN A 119 -31.12 -4.49 14.73
C ASN A 119 -32.22 -3.74 15.50
N ARG A 120 -31.90 -2.58 16.08
CA ARG A 120 -32.84 -1.73 16.81
C ARG A 120 -34.01 -1.23 15.96
N ARG A 121 -33.95 -1.29 14.63
CA ARG A 121 -35.07 -0.96 13.74
C ARG A 121 -36.33 -1.78 14.00
N ALA A 122 -36.18 -2.99 14.60
CA ALA A 122 -37.31 -3.85 14.96
C ALA A 122 -38.06 -3.32 16.21
N GLU A 123 -37.31 -2.77 17.18
CA GLU A 123 -37.83 -2.33 18.48
C GLU A 123 -38.12 -0.82 18.51
N LYS A 124 -37.28 -0.04 17.84
CA LYS A 124 -37.32 1.43 17.81
C LYS A 124 -37.48 1.91 16.35
N PRO A 125 -38.69 2.28 15.93
CA PRO A 125 -38.99 2.67 14.53
C PRO A 125 -38.12 3.82 14.01
N ASP A 126 -37.67 4.73 14.88
CA ASP A 126 -36.87 5.92 14.50
C ASP A 126 -35.54 5.50 13.82
N TYR A 127 -34.96 4.32 14.21
CA TYR A 127 -33.76 3.79 13.57
C TYR A 127 -33.96 3.42 12.10
N LYS A 128 -35.22 3.31 11.60
CA LYS A 128 -35.48 3.10 10.17
C LYS A 128 -35.17 4.34 9.33
N HIS A 129 -35.07 5.51 9.97
CA HIS A 129 -34.67 6.74 9.32
C HIS A 129 -33.15 6.88 9.17
N LEU A 130 -32.35 6.08 9.91
CA LEU A 130 -30.89 6.11 9.86
C LEU A 130 -30.33 5.08 8.89
N THR A 131 -29.41 5.52 8.04
CA THR A 131 -28.64 4.66 7.12
C THR A 131 -27.18 5.05 7.16
N PHE A 132 -26.29 4.05 7.25
CA PHE A 132 -24.86 4.24 7.06
C PHE A 132 -24.51 3.83 5.62
N ALA A 133 -23.74 4.67 4.93
CA ALA A 133 -23.14 4.39 3.63
C ALA A 133 -21.62 4.38 3.80
N LEU A 134 -21.05 3.18 3.71
CA LEU A 134 -19.60 2.98 3.83
C LEU A 134 -19.03 2.92 2.42
N LEU A 135 -18.08 3.83 2.11
CA LEU A 135 -17.42 3.92 0.83
C LEU A 135 -15.95 3.55 1.00
N GLY A 136 -15.42 2.72 0.12
CA GLY A 136 -14.02 2.29 0.17
C GLY A 136 -13.74 1.21 -0.87
N VAL A 137 -12.49 0.81 -0.98
CA VAL A 137 -12.01 -0.17 -1.97
C VAL A 137 -11.96 -1.61 -1.43
N THR A 138 -12.39 -1.83 -0.19
CA THR A 138 -12.37 -3.13 0.50
C THR A 138 -13.77 -3.59 0.89
N THR A 139 -13.92 -4.88 1.20
CA THR A 139 -15.21 -5.41 1.66
C THR A 139 -15.34 -5.28 3.17
N PRO A 140 -16.59 -5.21 3.72
CA PRO A 140 -16.77 -5.20 5.17
C PRO A 140 -16.15 -6.41 5.90
N ALA A 141 -16.03 -7.55 5.22
CA ALA A 141 -15.38 -8.74 5.76
C ALA A 141 -13.86 -8.56 5.93
N ASP A 142 -13.23 -7.77 5.06
CA ASP A 142 -11.81 -7.46 5.13
C ASP A 142 -11.50 -6.42 6.21
N LEU A 143 -12.48 -5.56 6.56
CA LEU A 143 -12.35 -4.52 7.56
C LEU A 143 -12.39 -5.06 9.00
N MET A 144 -13.06 -6.20 9.23
CA MET A 144 -13.16 -6.82 10.54
C MET A 144 -11.91 -7.66 10.83
N GLN A 145 -11.19 -7.31 11.88
CA GLN A 145 -9.99 -8.04 12.31
C GLN A 145 -10.34 -9.32 13.07
N ASP A 146 -11.43 -9.31 13.83
CA ASP A 146 -11.91 -10.49 14.55
C ASP A 146 -12.87 -11.32 13.68
N LYS A 147 -12.30 -12.30 12.98
CA LYS A 147 -13.06 -13.23 12.12
C LYS A 147 -14.02 -14.14 12.90
N GLN A 148 -13.94 -14.20 14.23
CA GLN A 148 -14.86 -14.96 15.08
C GLN A 148 -16.14 -14.18 15.39
N ARG A 149 -16.11 -12.87 15.30
CA ARG A 149 -17.32 -12.04 15.38
C ARG A 149 -18.19 -12.28 14.15
N THR A 150 -19.50 -12.30 14.37
CA THR A 150 -20.48 -12.54 13.29
C THR A 150 -20.22 -11.63 12.09
N PRO A 151 -20.17 -12.17 10.85
CA PRO A 151 -19.88 -11.39 9.65
C PRO A 151 -20.79 -10.15 9.54
N PHE A 152 -20.27 -9.07 8.96
CA PHE A 152 -21.03 -7.85 8.68
C PHE A 152 -21.96 -8.12 7.48
N ASN A 153 -23.10 -8.77 7.74
CA ASN A 153 -24.05 -9.23 6.71
C ASN A 153 -25.37 -8.45 6.72
N ILE A 154 -25.41 -7.26 7.33
CA ILE A 154 -26.61 -6.47 7.51
C ILE A 154 -26.87 -5.45 6.40
N GLY A 155 -25.88 -5.18 5.56
CA GLY A 155 -25.95 -4.17 4.51
C GLY A 155 -26.20 -4.76 3.13
N ARG A 156 -26.45 -3.88 2.17
CA ARG A 156 -26.40 -4.18 0.75
C ARG A 156 -25.01 -3.79 0.23
N SER A 157 -24.26 -4.77 -0.26
CA SER A 157 -23.01 -4.48 -0.99
C SER A 157 -23.34 -3.94 -2.37
N ILE A 158 -22.72 -2.82 -2.72
CA ILE A 158 -22.79 -2.19 -4.05
C ILE A 158 -21.35 -2.14 -4.56
N GLU A 159 -21.07 -2.98 -5.54
CA GLU A 159 -19.76 -2.95 -6.21
C GLU A 159 -19.80 -1.88 -7.30
N LEU A 160 -18.97 -0.85 -7.14
CA LEU A 160 -18.82 0.20 -8.16
C LEU A 160 -17.81 -0.30 -9.19
N MET A 161 -18.32 -0.70 -10.34
CA MET A 161 -17.53 -1.06 -11.50
C MET A 161 -17.06 0.20 -12.25
N GLY A 162 -16.05 0.02 -13.11
CA GLY A 162 -15.71 1.08 -14.07
C GLY A 162 -16.88 1.39 -15.01
N PHE A 163 -16.90 2.59 -15.57
CA PHE A 163 -17.94 3.02 -16.52
C PHE A 163 -18.12 1.99 -17.65
N GLN A 164 -19.39 1.64 -17.86
CA GLN A 164 -19.80 0.84 -19.01
C GLN A 164 -20.19 1.76 -20.17
N LEU A 165 -20.20 1.27 -21.38
CA LEU A 165 -20.51 2.08 -22.56
C LEU A 165 -21.85 2.80 -22.46
N HIS A 166 -22.88 2.12 -21.93
CA HIS A 166 -24.22 2.69 -21.76
C HIS A 166 -24.30 3.76 -20.68
N GLU A 167 -23.37 3.77 -19.74
CA GLU A 167 -23.26 4.79 -18.67
C GLU A 167 -22.44 6.01 -19.13
N ALA A 168 -21.61 5.82 -20.15
CA ALA A 168 -20.69 6.83 -20.70
C ALA A 168 -21.35 7.72 -21.80
N ASP A 169 -22.63 7.57 -22.10
CA ASP A 169 -23.33 8.39 -23.10
C ASP A 169 -23.19 9.90 -22.85
N PRO A 170 -23.26 10.44 -21.62
CA PRO A 170 -23.01 11.87 -21.38
C PRO A 170 -21.59 12.31 -21.77
N LEU A 171 -20.58 11.45 -21.55
CA LEU A 171 -19.19 11.70 -21.97
C LEU A 171 -19.08 11.68 -23.49
N ALA A 172 -19.75 10.72 -24.16
CA ALA A 172 -19.77 10.65 -25.62
C ALA A 172 -20.37 11.91 -26.24
N GLN A 173 -21.46 12.43 -25.67
CA GLN A 173 -22.08 13.69 -26.12
C GLN A 173 -21.09 14.87 -26.03
N GLY A 174 -20.26 14.92 -24.98
CA GLY A 174 -19.21 15.93 -24.83
C GLY A 174 -18.12 15.85 -25.91
N LEU A 175 -17.95 14.70 -26.58
CA LEU A 175 -16.91 14.47 -27.58
C LEU A 175 -17.36 14.70 -29.04
N THR A 176 -18.60 15.13 -29.29
CA THR A 176 -19.16 15.34 -30.64
C THR A 176 -18.37 16.33 -31.49
N ALA A 177 -17.70 17.30 -30.86
CA ALA A 177 -16.82 18.25 -31.57
C ALA A 177 -15.52 17.62 -32.10
N LYS A 178 -15.18 16.39 -31.67
CA LYS A 178 -13.90 15.73 -31.97
C LYS A 178 -14.05 14.49 -32.87
N SER A 179 -15.24 13.97 -33.05
CA SER A 179 -15.52 12.87 -33.99
C SER A 179 -16.98 12.88 -34.42
N ASN A 180 -17.21 12.49 -35.67
CA ASN A 180 -18.55 12.21 -36.16
C ASN A 180 -19.15 10.92 -35.57
N HIS A 181 -18.31 10.09 -34.96
CA HIS A 181 -18.71 8.83 -34.31
C HIS A 181 -18.33 8.85 -32.80
N PRO A 182 -18.96 9.71 -31.99
CA PRO A 182 -18.57 9.90 -30.57
C PRO A 182 -18.72 8.63 -29.73
N LYS A 183 -19.62 7.70 -30.13
CA LYS A 183 -19.74 6.40 -29.47
C LYS A 183 -18.54 5.48 -29.73
N ALA A 184 -17.99 5.48 -30.93
CA ALA A 184 -16.76 4.75 -31.24
C ALA A 184 -15.57 5.35 -30.48
N LEU A 185 -15.52 6.67 -30.38
CA LEU A 185 -14.49 7.38 -29.65
C LEU A 185 -14.51 7.05 -28.15
N ILE A 186 -15.68 7.12 -27.49
CA ILE A 186 -15.79 6.77 -26.08
C ILE A 186 -15.54 5.27 -25.83
N GLN A 187 -15.92 4.38 -26.76
CA GLN A 187 -15.58 2.96 -26.66
C GLN A 187 -14.05 2.76 -26.63
N ALA A 188 -13.32 3.43 -27.52
CA ALA A 188 -11.85 3.37 -27.53
C ALA A 188 -11.24 3.90 -26.24
N VAL A 189 -11.81 4.94 -25.64
CA VAL A 189 -11.40 5.43 -24.31
C VAL A 189 -11.62 4.36 -23.25
N LEU A 190 -12.79 3.73 -23.21
CA LEU A 190 -13.12 2.68 -22.24
C LEU A 190 -12.23 1.44 -22.41
N ASP A 191 -11.86 1.08 -23.62
CA ASP A 191 -10.94 -0.04 -23.91
C ASP A 191 -9.54 0.19 -23.30
N TRP A 192 -9.09 1.44 -23.23
CA TRP A 192 -7.83 1.81 -22.61
C TRP A 192 -7.92 1.95 -21.10
N THR A 193 -8.99 2.53 -20.60
CA THR A 193 -9.15 2.91 -19.17
C THR A 193 -9.83 1.84 -18.34
N GLY A 194 -10.43 0.82 -18.98
CA GLY A 194 -11.28 -0.16 -18.31
C GLY A 194 -12.48 0.48 -17.60
N GLY A 195 -12.87 1.70 -18.02
CA GLY A 195 -13.92 2.48 -17.39
C GLY A 195 -13.52 3.15 -16.08
N GLN A 196 -12.25 3.11 -15.68
CA GLN A 196 -11.79 3.76 -14.44
C GLN A 196 -12.11 5.27 -14.52
N PRO A 197 -12.89 5.82 -13.56
CA PRO A 197 -13.51 7.14 -13.73
C PRO A 197 -12.52 8.27 -13.98
N PHE A 198 -11.45 8.34 -13.20
CA PHE A 198 -10.44 9.40 -13.34
C PHE A 198 -9.73 9.32 -14.70
N LEU A 199 -9.25 8.12 -15.09
CA LEU A 199 -8.55 7.95 -16.36
C LEU A 199 -9.48 8.18 -17.55
N THR A 200 -10.74 7.74 -17.46
CA THR A 200 -11.73 7.96 -18.51
C THR A 200 -11.95 9.45 -18.74
N GLN A 201 -12.16 10.22 -17.66
CA GLN A 201 -12.30 11.67 -17.76
C GLN A 201 -11.03 12.35 -18.23
N LYS A 202 -9.84 11.92 -17.76
CA LYS A 202 -8.55 12.46 -18.18
C LYS A 202 -8.33 12.26 -19.69
N VAL A 203 -8.62 11.06 -20.22
CA VAL A 203 -8.50 10.80 -21.66
C VAL A 203 -9.52 11.63 -22.45
N CYS A 204 -10.79 11.73 -22.00
CA CYS A 204 -11.77 12.60 -22.63
C CYS A 204 -11.31 14.07 -22.66
N GLN A 205 -10.70 14.55 -21.58
CA GLN A 205 -10.16 15.92 -21.52
C GLN A 205 -8.98 16.10 -22.50
N LEU A 206 -8.08 15.13 -22.62
CA LEU A 206 -7.00 15.15 -23.60
C LEU A 206 -7.54 15.18 -25.03
N ILE A 207 -8.58 14.42 -25.33
CA ILE A 207 -9.30 14.44 -26.61
C ILE A 207 -9.83 15.84 -26.89
N LEU A 208 -10.51 16.46 -25.95
CA LEU A 208 -11.09 17.80 -26.11
C LEU A 208 -10.04 18.88 -26.35
N THR A 209 -8.88 18.76 -25.70
CA THR A 209 -7.77 19.74 -25.81
C THR A 209 -6.83 19.46 -26.98
N ALA A 210 -6.96 18.33 -27.66
CA ALA A 210 -6.17 18.05 -28.86
C ALA A 210 -6.47 19.07 -29.98
N SER A 211 -5.46 19.46 -30.76
CA SER A 211 -5.64 20.37 -31.92
C SER A 211 -6.46 19.72 -33.03
N ASP A 212 -6.34 18.41 -33.18
CA ASP A 212 -6.90 17.64 -34.28
C ASP A 212 -8.24 16.99 -33.88
N THR A 213 -8.97 16.51 -34.85
CA THR A 213 -10.15 15.67 -34.73
C THR A 213 -9.83 14.23 -35.07
N ALA A 214 -10.54 13.28 -34.47
CA ALA A 214 -10.36 11.87 -34.82
C ALA A 214 -10.73 11.62 -36.30
N PRO A 215 -9.85 11.00 -37.09
CA PRO A 215 -10.19 10.61 -38.46
C PRO A 215 -11.31 9.57 -38.45
N VAL A 216 -12.19 9.65 -39.45
CA VAL A 216 -13.34 8.74 -39.57
C VAL A 216 -12.83 7.29 -39.66
N ASP A 217 -13.45 6.38 -38.92
CA ASP A 217 -13.11 4.96 -38.80
C ASP A 217 -11.71 4.66 -38.26
N GLN A 218 -11.01 5.66 -37.68
CA GLN A 218 -9.71 5.51 -37.06
C GLN A 218 -9.69 6.00 -35.60
N GLU A 219 -10.85 6.15 -34.97
CA GLU A 219 -11.02 6.66 -33.61
C GLU A 219 -10.15 5.87 -32.61
N ALA A 220 -10.12 4.55 -32.73
CA ALA A 220 -9.33 3.69 -31.82
C ALA A 220 -7.82 3.93 -31.95
N ALA A 221 -7.30 4.02 -33.17
CA ALA A 221 -5.88 4.28 -33.41
C ALA A 221 -5.47 5.69 -32.96
N TRP A 222 -6.34 6.67 -33.18
CA TRP A 222 -6.12 8.04 -32.75
C TRP A 222 -6.09 8.17 -31.20
N VAL A 223 -7.04 7.53 -30.50
CA VAL A 223 -7.03 7.46 -29.03
C VAL A 223 -5.79 6.74 -28.52
N GLU A 224 -5.38 5.64 -29.16
CA GLU A 224 -4.16 4.94 -28.79
C GLU A 224 -2.93 5.85 -28.89
N ALA A 225 -2.76 6.57 -29.99
CA ALA A 225 -1.64 7.50 -30.18
C ALA A 225 -1.64 8.59 -29.10
N LEU A 226 -2.83 9.13 -28.77
CA LEU A 226 -2.98 10.15 -27.72
C LEU A 226 -2.64 9.60 -26.33
N VAL A 227 -3.14 8.41 -25.99
CA VAL A 227 -2.85 7.78 -24.69
C VAL A 227 -1.37 7.45 -24.55
N ARG A 228 -0.72 6.91 -25.60
CA ARG A 228 0.71 6.61 -25.57
C ARG A 228 1.53 7.87 -25.36
N SER A 229 1.34 8.90 -26.18
CA SER A 229 2.15 10.12 -26.13
C SER A 229 1.88 11.00 -24.90
N ARG A 230 0.67 10.98 -24.33
CA ARG A 230 0.26 11.92 -23.28
C ARG A 230 0.11 11.30 -21.89
N ILE A 231 0.04 9.96 -21.78
CA ILE A 231 -0.13 9.29 -20.50
C ILE A 231 0.98 8.27 -20.24
N ILE A 232 1.36 7.45 -21.26
CA ILE A 232 2.30 6.35 -21.03
C ILE A 232 3.75 6.80 -21.17
N GLU A 233 4.09 7.48 -22.30
CA GLU A 233 5.43 7.98 -22.52
C GLU A 233 5.77 9.05 -21.48
N HIS A 234 6.93 8.90 -20.82
CA HIS A 234 7.37 9.82 -19.78
C HIS A 234 6.32 10.10 -18.68
N TRP A 235 5.53 9.09 -18.33
CA TRP A 235 4.40 9.21 -17.42
C TRP A 235 4.76 9.89 -16.09
N GLU A 236 5.95 9.65 -15.55
CA GLU A 236 6.38 10.29 -14.30
C GLU A 236 6.43 11.81 -14.38
N ALA A 237 6.77 12.38 -15.54
CA ALA A 237 6.78 13.82 -15.75
C ALA A 237 5.40 14.39 -16.12
N GLN A 238 4.51 13.58 -16.71
CA GLN A 238 3.22 14.02 -17.27
C GLN A 238 2.01 13.72 -16.38
N ASP A 239 2.20 12.99 -15.27
CA ASP A 239 1.10 12.60 -14.38
C ASP A 239 0.60 13.78 -13.55
N THR A 240 -0.22 14.63 -14.16
CA THR A 240 -0.86 15.78 -13.54
C THR A 240 -2.36 15.79 -13.89
N PRO A 241 -3.27 15.79 -12.90
CA PRO A 241 -3.04 15.55 -11.46
C PRO A 241 -2.46 14.15 -11.20
N GLU A 242 -1.73 14.00 -10.10
CA GLU A 242 -1.03 12.76 -9.76
C GLU A 242 -2.02 11.61 -9.51
N HIS A 243 -1.91 10.56 -10.32
CA HIS A 243 -2.71 9.35 -10.20
C HIS A 243 -1.85 8.09 -10.32
N LEU A 244 -1.03 8.01 -11.36
CA LEU A 244 -0.10 6.91 -11.55
C LEU A 244 1.01 6.93 -10.50
N LYS A 245 1.50 8.10 -10.16
CA LYS A 245 2.45 8.29 -9.05
C LYS A 245 1.86 7.85 -7.72
N THR A 246 0.59 8.18 -7.44
CA THR A 246 -0.09 7.72 -6.23
C THR A 246 -0.14 6.19 -6.15
N ILE A 247 -0.42 5.50 -7.26
CA ILE A 247 -0.39 4.03 -7.32
C ILE A 247 1.03 3.51 -7.05
N ARG A 248 2.04 4.07 -7.74
CA ARG A 248 3.45 3.73 -7.53
C ARG A 248 3.85 3.89 -6.06
N ASP A 249 3.53 5.04 -5.47
CA ASP A 249 3.93 5.37 -4.11
C ASP A 249 3.24 4.46 -3.09
N ARG A 250 1.98 4.11 -3.28
CA ARG A 250 1.29 3.10 -2.46
C ARG A 250 1.94 1.71 -2.54
N LEU A 251 2.52 1.36 -3.69
CA LEU A 251 3.27 0.12 -3.85
C LEU A 251 4.64 0.17 -3.17
N LEU A 252 5.39 1.28 -3.33
CA LEU A 252 6.80 1.37 -2.97
C LEU A 252 7.04 1.89 -1.54
N LEU A 253 6.11 2.67 -0.95
CA LEU A 253 6.28 3.29 0.37
C LEU A 253 5.71 2.46 1.53
N SER A 254 5.37 1.19 1.30
CA SER A 254 4.80 0.30 2.32
C SER A 254 5.82 -0.33 3.29
N GLY A 255 7.10 0.05 3.20
CA GLY A 255 8.23 -0.60 3.88
C GLY A 255 8.86 -1.71 3.02
N GLU A 256 10.17 -1.93 3.13
CA GLU A 256 10.93 -2.77 2.20
C GLU A 256 10.38 -4.21 2.05
N GLU A 257 10.10 -4.87 3.17
CA GLU A 257 9.59 -6.25 3.16
C GLU A 257 8.22 -6.32 2.47
N ARG A 258 7.31 -5.44 2.85
CA ARG A 258 5.95 -5.40 2.29
C ARG A 258 5.94 -5.01 0.83
N THR A 259 6.77 -4.05 0.43
CA THR A 259 6.96 -3.66 -0.97
C THR A 259 7.43 -4.84 -1.81
N GLY A 260 8.41 -5.61 -1.33
CA GLY A 260 8.89 -6.82 -2.01
C GLY A 260 7.79 -7.87 -2.20
N GLN A 261 6.94 -8.09 -1.18
CA GLN A 261 5.79 -9.01 -1.27
C GLN A 261 4.75 -8.53 -2.29
N LEU A 262 4.40 -7.23 -2.28
CA LEU A 262 3.44 -6.65 -3.21
C LEU A 262 3.94 -6.71 -4.66
N LEU A 263 5.19 -6.35 -4.91
CA LEU A 263 5.79 -6.42 -6.24
C LEU A 263 5.94 -7.88 -6.73
N GLY A 264 6.27 -8.82 -5.85
CA GLY A 264 6.31 -10.24 -6.18
C GLY A 264 4.93 -10.80 -6.56
N LEU A 265 3.89 -10.39 -5.84
CA LEU A 265 2.51 -10.74 -6.17
C LEU A 265 2.07 -10.13 -7.51
N TYR A 266 2.40 -8.86 -7.73
CA TYR A 266 2.12 -8.17 -9.00
C TYR A 266 2.86 -8.82 -10.18
N GLN A 267 4.11 -9.26 -9.96
CA GLN A 267 4.88 -10.01 -10.95
C GLN A 267 4.16 -11.29 -11.42
N GLN A 268 3.56 -12.03 -10.48
CA GLN A 268 2.77 -13.22 -10.83
C GLN A 268 1.56 -12.86 -11.71
N ILE A 269 0.87 -11.76 -11.37
CA ILE A 269 -0.29 -11.28 -12.16
C ILE A 269 0.14 -10.89 -13.58
N VAL A 270 1.24 -10.14 -13.73
CA VAL A 270 1.75 -9.72 -15.06
C VAL A 270 2.18 -10.92 -15.90
N GLN A 271 2.80 -11.94 -15.28
CA GLN A 271 3.27 -13.14 -16.01
C GLN A 271 2.13 -14.07 -16.43
N GLN A 272 1.11 -14.24 -15.58
CA GLN A 272 0.02 -15.19 -15.81
C GLN A 272 -1.23 -14.51 -16.40
N GLY A 273 -1.25 -13.18 -16.51
CA GLY A 273 -2.39 -12.37 -16.89
C GLY A 273 -3.45 -12.25 -15.79
N LYS A 274 -3.61 -13.28 -14.96
CA LYS A 274 -4.51 -13.31 -13.80
C LYS A 274 -4.09 -14.40 -12.80
N ILE A 275 -4.44 -14.21 -11.53
CA ILE A 275 -4.25 -15.20 -10.46
C ILE A 275 -5.55 -15.39 -9.68
N VAL A 276 -5.68 -16.49 -8.93
CA VAL A 276 -6.86 -16.75 -8.08
C VAL A 276 -6.89 -15.73 -6.93
N ALA A 277 -8.06 -15.15 -6.69
CA ALA A 277 -8.29 -14.27 -5.54
C ALA A 277 -8.62 -15.12 -4.31
N ASN A 278 -7.70 -15.18 -3.36
CA ASN A 278 -7.85 -15.87 -2.07
C ASN A 278 -7.91 -14.90 -0.88
N ASP A 279 -7.98 -13.60 -1.17
CA ASP A 279 -8.14 -12.50 -0.21
C ASP A 279 -7.10 -12.53 0.94
N THR A 280 -5.84 -12.91 0.63
CA THR A 280 -4.74 -12.74 1.59
C THR A 280 -4.47 -11.27 1.86
N PRO A 281 -3.85 -10.91 3.01
CA PRO A 281 -3.54 -9.51 3.34
C PRO A 281 -2.77 -8.79 2.24
N GLU A 282 -1.86 -9.48 1.54
CA GLU A 282 -1.07 -8.93 0.44
C GLU A 282 -1.96 -8.67 -0.78
N GLN A 283 -2.88 -9.58 -1.11
CA GLN A 283 -3.83 -9.38 -2.20
C GLN A 283 -4.80 -8.24 -1.92
N VAL A 284 -5.28 -8.13 -0.68
CA VAL A 284 -6.13 -7.00 -0.25
C VAL A 284 -5.34 -5.69 -0.38
N THR A 285 -4.10 -5.64 0.16
CA THR A 285 -3.25 -4.45 0.06
C THR A 285 -2.98 -4.06 -1.39
N LEU A 286 -2.67 -5.02 -2.26
CA LEU A 286 -2.43 -4.75 -3.68
C LEU A 286 -3.67 -4.18 -4.37
N ARG A 287 -4.88 -4.66 -4.03
CA ARG A 287 -6.15 -4.09 -4.51
C ARG A 287 -6.34 -2.65 -4.03
N LEU A 288 -5.97 -2.35 -2.78
CA LEU A 288 -6.06 -1.01 -2.20
C LEU A 288 -5.19 0.02 -2.92
N THR A 289 -4.14 -0.41 -3.63
CA THR A 289 -3.35 0.51 -4.48
C THR A 289 -4.15 1.03 -5.67
N GLY A 290 -5.21 0.32 -6.08
CA GLY A 290 -5.99 0.59 -7.29
C GLY A 290 -5.38 0.01 -8.58
N LEU A 291 -4.20 -0.63 -8.52
CA LEU A 291 -3.52 -1.20 -9.68
C LEU A 291 -4.22 -2.45 -10.21
N VAL A 292 -4.73 -3.28 -9.33
CA VAL A 292 -5.38 -4.54 -9.66
C VAL A 292 -6.83 -4.56 -9.21
N VAL A 293 -7.64 -5.37 -9.88
CA VAL A 293 -9.06 -5.55 -9.60
C VAL A 293 -9.40 -7.03 -9.47
N LYS A 294 -10.34 -7.34 -8.57
CA LYS A 294 -10.93 -8.67 -8.45
C LYS A 294 -12.12 -8.77 -9.40
N ARG A 295 -12.08 -9.69 -10.35
CA ARG A 295 -13.19 -9.98 -11.26
C ARG A 295 -13.33 -11.49 -11.40
N GLU A 296 -14.54 -12.01 -11.27
CA GLU A 296 -14.84 -13.44 -11.43
C GLU A 296 -13.91 -14.35 -10.60
N GLY A 297 -13.66 -13.98 -9.35
CA GLY A 297 -12.79 -14.76 -8.45
C GLY A 297 -11.30 -14.72 -8.79
N THR A 298 -10.87 -13.86 -9.72
CA THR A 298 -9.46 -13.68 -10.09
C THR A 298 -9.00 -12.23 -9.90
N LEU A 299 -7.72 -12.05 -9.59
CA LEU A 299 -7.05 -10.74 -9.63
C LEU A 299 -6.37 -10.56 -10.98
N ARG A 300 -6.54 -9.39 -11.57
CA ARG A 300 -5.89 -8.96 -12.82
C ARG A 300 -5.57 -7.47 -12.77
N VAL A 301 -4.69 -7.00 -13.63
CA VAL A 301 -4.45 -5.57 -13.79
C VAL A 301 -5.75 -4.87 -14.21
N TYR A 302 -6.01 -3.69 -13.68
CA TYR A 302 -7.31 -3.03 -13.84
C TYR A 302 -7.58 -2.65 -15.30
N ASN A 303 -6.58 -2.11 -16.03
CA ASN A 303 -6.75 -1.58 -17.38
C ASN A 303 -5.42 -1.56 -18.18
N ARG A 304 -5.53 -1.32 -19.49
CA ARG A 304 -4.39 -1.30 -20.41
C ARG A 304 -3.38 -0.19 -20.13
N ILE A 305 -3.81 0.96 -19.60
CA ILE A 305 -2.88 2.04 -19.23
C ILE A 305 -1.95 1.56 -18.11
N TYR A 306 -2.49 0.91 -17.08
CA TYR A 306 -1.68 0.39 -15.98
C TYR A 306 -0.76 -0.76 -16.45
N GLU A 307 -1.22 -1.63 -17.36
CA GLU A 307 -0.39 -2.68 -17.95
C GLU A 307 0.82 -2.14 -18.69
N GLN A 308 0.67 -0.98 -19.34
CA GLN A 308 1.74 -0.34 -20.12
C GLN A 308 2.66 0.54 -19.27
N VAL A 309 2.15 1.12 -18.19
CA VAL A 309 2.92 1.99 -17.28
C VAL A 309 3.71 1.17 -16.26
N PHE A 310 3.04 0.20 -15.64
CA PHE A 310 3.62 -0.70 -14.66
C PHE A 310 3.97 -2.05 -15.30
N ASP A 311 4.65 -1.96 -16.43
CA ASP A 311 5.03 -3.09 -17.25
C ASP A 311 6.14 -3.94 -16.59
N ARG A 312 6.59 -4.94 -17.32
CA ARG A 312 7.64 -5.84 -16.85
C ARG A 312 8.95 -5.11 -16.57
N ASP A 313 9.33 -4.15 -17.41
CA ASP A 313 10.59 -3.42 -17.27
C ASP A 313 10.55 -2.48 -16.04
N TRP A 314 9.42 -1.83 -15.81
CA TRP A 314 9.20 -1.05 -14.58
C TRP A 314 9.27 -1.93 -13.33
N LEU A 315 8.64 -3.10 -13.38
CA LEU A 315 8.61 -4.05 -12.26
C LEU A 315 10.01 -4.60 -11.95
N GLU A 316 10.78 -5.00 -12.98
CA GLU A 316 12.14 -5.49 -12.82
C GLU A 316 13.06 -4.41 -12.22
N ARG A 317 12.97 -3.17 -12.69
CA ARG A 317 13.70 -2.03 -12.10
C ARG A 317 13.31 -1.77 -10.65
N SER A 318 12.02 -1.83 -10.33
CA SER A 318 11.51 -1.62 -8.97
C SER A 318 11.97 -2.72 -8.00
N LEU A 319 11.96 -3.99 -8.44
CA LEU A 319 12.49 -5.12 -7.68
C LEU A 319 14.00 -5.01 -7.49
N ALA A 320 14.72 -4.58 -8.54
CA ALA A 320 16.16 -4.37 -8.48
C ALA A 320 16.54 -3.29 -7.46
N ALA A 321 15.77 -2.21 -7.37
CA ALA A 321 15.98 -1.13 -6.40
C ALA A 321 15.81 -1.58 -4.93
N LEU A 322 15.08 -2.67 -4.68
CA LEU A 322 14.89 -3.24 -3.34
C LEU A 322 15.95 -4.25 -2.94
N ARG A 323 16.90 -4.56 -3.82
CA ARG A 323 17.96 -5.54 -3.51
C ARG A 323 18.86 -5.01 -2.40
N PRO A 324 19.06 -5.72 -1.28
CA PRO A 324 19.97 -5.29 -0.24
C PRO A 324 21.45 -5.27 -0.71
N TYR A 325 21.71 -5.86 -1.88
CA TYR A 325 23.01 -5.92 -2.53
C TYR A 325 23.05 -5.18 -3.88
N GLY A 326 22.12 -4.27 -4.13
CA GLY A 326 21.98 -3.58 -5.42
C GLY A 326 23.25 -2.86 -5.88
N THR A 327 23.95 -2.16 -4.98
CA THR A 327 25.23 -1.52 -5.29
C THR A 327 26.34 -2.55 -5.54
N ALA A 328 26.42 -3.59 -4.71
CA ALA A 328 27.48 -4.60 -4.84
C ALA A 328 27.38 -5.38 -6.16
N ILE A 329 26.15 -5.78 -6.58
CA ILE A 329 25.97 -6.46 -7.87
C ILE A 329 26.23 -5.53 -9.04
N ALA A 330 25.84 -4.26 -8.98
CA ALA A 330 26.12 -3.28 -10.04
C ALA A 330 27.64 -3.11 -10.23
N ASP A 331 28.38 -2.87 -9.15
CA ASP A 331 29.85 -2.74 -9.17
C ASP A 331 30.53 -4.02 -9.69
N TRP A 332 30.00 -5.20 -9.34
CA TRP A 332 30.53 -6.48 -9.82
C TRP A 332 30.29 -6.70 -11.31
N LEU A 333 29.11 -6.34 -11.81
CA LEU A 333 28.79 -6.39 -13.23
C LEU A 333 29.64 -5.40 -14.04
N ASP A 334 29.83 -4.18 -13.54
CA ASP A 334 30.66 -3.15 -14.15
C ASP A 334 32.14 -3.57 -14.25
N SER A 335 32.62 -4.40 -13.31
CA SER A 335 33.95 -5.00 -13.37
C SER A 335 34.08 -6.13 -14.38
N GLY A 336 33.03 -6.46 -15.14
CA GLY A 336 32.99 -7.64 -16.01
C GLY A 336 32.82 -8.95 -15.25
N MET A 337 32.31 -8.93 -14.02
CA MET A 337 32.16 -10.07 -13.10
C MET A 337 33.47 -10.63 -12.57
N GLU A 338 34.53 -9.84 -12.55
CA GLU A 338 35.88 -10.28 -12.14
C GLU A 338 36.26 -9.83 -10.74
N ASP A 339 35.72 -8.71 -10.23
CA ASP A 339 36.09 -8.16 -8.93
C ASP A 339 35.43 -8.91 -7.77
N GLU A 340 36.11 -9.92 -7.23
CA GLU A 340 35.63 -10.68 -6.07
C GLU A 340 35.47 -9.85 -4.79
N SER A 341 36.06 -8.64 -4.72
CA SER A 341 35.89 -7.77 -3.55
C SER A 341 34.46 -7.24 -3.40
N ARG A 342 33.67 -7.25 -4.47
CA ARG A 342 32.25 -6.83 -4.52
C ARG A 342 31.29 -7.95 -4.14
N LEU A 343 31.76 -9.20 -4.06
CA LEU A 343 30.94 -10.33 -3.68
C LEU A 343 30.58 -10.29 -2.19
N LEU A 344 29.38 -10.76 -1.88
CA LEU A 344 28.85 -10.79 -0.51
C LEU A 344 29.56 -11.86 0.33
N ARG A 345 29.76 -11.55 1.63
CA ARG A 345 30.38 -12.45 2.61
C ARG A 345 29.64 -12.40 3.94
N GLY A 346 29.66 -13.49 4.68
CA GLY A 346 29.11 -13.58 6.03
C GLY A 346 27.65 -13.16 6.11
N GLN A 347 27.33 -12.24 7.02
CA GLN A 347 25.95 -11.82 7.26
C GLN A 347 25.28 -11.20 6.02
N ALA A 348 26.01 -10.38 5.25
CA ALA A 348 25.47 -9.77 4.04
C ALA A 348 25.03 -10.81 2.98
N TYR A 349 25.76 -11.94 2.88
CA TYR A 349 25.36 -13.06 2.02
C TYR A 349 24.10 -13.77 2.55
N GLN A 350 24.01 -13.99 3.88
CA GLN A 350 22.83 -14.60 4.49
C GLN A 350 21.58 -13.73 4.33
N ASP A 351 21.71 -12.42 4.50
CA ASP A 351 20.62 -11.47 4.31
C ASP A 351 20.13 -11.45 2.86
N ALA A 352 21.08 -11.52 1.90
CA ALA A 352 20.74 -11.62 0.47
C ALA A 352 20.01 -12.92 0.12
N LEU A 353 20.43 -14.05 0.71
CA LEU A 353 19.72 -15.32 0.55
C LEU A 353 18.32 -15.28 1.14
N ALA A 354 18.16 -14.74 2.35
CA ALA A 354 16.86 -14.59 2.99
C ALA A 354 15.95 -13.71 2.14
N TRP A 355 16.46 -12.59 1.64
CA TRP A 355 15.72 -11.70 0.75
C TRP A 355 15.30 -12.37 -0.55
N SER A 356 16.14 -13.24 -1.11
CA SER A 356 15.88 -13.92 -2.39
C SER A 356 14.81 -15.01 -2.32
N GLN A 357 14.49 -15.50 -1.11
CA GLN A 357 13.51 -16.59 -0.93
C GLN A 357 12.11 -16.17 -1.40
N GLY A 358 11.48 -17.01 -2.23
CA GLY A 358 10.14 -16.79 -2.76
C GLY A 358 10.04 -15.72 -3.85
N LYS A 359 11.17 -15.13 -4.26
CA LYS A 359 11.23 -14.16 -5.37
C LYS A 359 11.83 -14.79 -6.61
N ARG A 360 11.37 -14.32 -7.77
CA ARG A 360 12.02 -14.68 -9.02
C ARG A 360 13.12 -13.67 -9.30
N LEU A 361 14.33 -14.12 -9.27
CA LEU A 361 15.53 -13.34 -9.53
C LEU A 361 15.85 -13.34 -11.04
N ASP A 362 16.60 -12.34 -11.49
CA ASP A 362 17.16 -12.36 -12.84
C ASP A 362 18.45 -13.19 -12.94
N ASP A 363 18.94 -13.40 -14.16
CA ASP A 363 20.16 -14.18 -14.38
C ASP A 363 21.40 -13.56 -13.73
N ALA A 364 21.47 -12.24 -13.61
CA ALA A 364 22.57 -11.54 -12.97
C ALA A 364 22.56 -11.79 -11.45
N ASP A 365 21.39 -11.77 -10.80
CA ASP A 365 21.25 -12.14 -9.39
C ASP A 365 21.72 -13.56 -9.11
N TYR A 366 21.26 -14.52 -9.92
CA TYR A 366 21.69 -15.92 -9.74
C TYR A 366 23.20 -16.08 -9.88
N ARG A 367 23.81 -15.42 -10.86
CA ARG A 367 25.28 -15.46 -11.03
C ARG A 367 26.02 -14.83 -9.86
N PHE A 368 25.55 -13.66 -9.40
CA PHE A 368 26.15 -12.93 -8.29
C PHE A 368 26.05 -13.69 -6.97
N LEU A 369 24.87 -14.21 -6.63
CA LEU A 369 24.66 -14.98 -5.42
C LEU A 369 25.47 -16.30 -5.44
N ARG A 370 25.56 -16.96 -6.61
CA ARG A 370 26.37 -18.14 -6.78
C ARG A 370 27.85 -17.85 -6.62
N ALA A 371 28.38 -16.79 -7.23
CA ALA A 371 29.76 -16.37 -7.07
C ALA A 371 30.08 -16.02 -5.61
N SER A 372 29.14 -15.33 -4.91
CA SER A 372 29.27 -15.06 -3.49
C SER A 372 29.30 -16.33 -2.64
N GLN A 373 28.46 -17.32 -2.98
CA GLN A 373 28.48 -18.63 -2.31
C GLN A 373 29.79 -19.37 -2.48
N GLU A 374 30.35 -19.39 -3.70
CA GLU A 374 31.61 -20.01 -4.01
C GLU A 374 32.79 -19.35 -3.25
N LEU A 375 32.74 -18.03 -3.10
CA LEU A 375 33.71 -17.28 -2.31
C LEU A 375 33.61 -17.61 -0.81
N GLU A 376 32.40 -17.59 -0.24
CA GLU A 376 32.13 -17.90 1.17
C GLU A 376 32.62 -19.33 1.50
N ASN A 377 32.35 -20.31 0.63
CA ASN A 377 32.79 -21.67 0.79
C ASN A 377 34.35 -21.79 0.78
N ARG A 378 35.03 -21.05 -0.11
CA ARG A 378 36.48 -20.97 -0.14
C ARG A 378 37.05 -20.38 1.15
N ASP A 379 36.46 -19.35 1.68
CA ASP A 379 36.89 -18.69 2.91
C ASP A 379 36.65 -19.58 4.14
N ILE A 380 35.54 -20.32 4.19
CA ILE A 380 35.31 -21.34 5.23
C ILE A 380 36.36 -22.46 5.17
N GLN A 381 36.65 -22.99 3.98
CA GLN A 381 37.68 -24.04 3.82
C GLN A 381 39.05 -23.56 4.24
N LYS A 382 39.44 -22.33 3.89
CA LYS A 382 40.73 -21.76 4.33
C LYS A 382 40.78 -21.61 5.85
N LYS A 383 39.69 -21.19 6.50
CA LYS A 383 39.67 -21.12 7.97
C LYS A 383 39.80 -22.48 8.63
N LEU A 384 39.07 -23.48 8.14
CA LEU A 384 39.16 -24.86 8.65
C LEU A 384 40.57 -25.43 8.50
N ALA A 385 41.20 -25.24 7.34
CA ALA A 385 42.57 -25.69 7.09
C ALA A 385 43.58 -25.00 8.06
N ALA A 386 43.44 -23.68 8.26
CA ALA A 386 44.29 -22.95 9.20
C ALA A 386 44.08 -23.40 10.66
N GLU A 387 42.82 -23.68 11.07
CA GLU A 387 42.52 -24.23 12.39
C GLU A 387 43.11 -25.64 12.58
N GLU A 388 43.06 -26.45 11.53
CA GLU A 388 43.61 -27.81 11.57
C GLU A 388 45.13 -27.79 11.67
N GLU A 389 45.82 -26.91 10.90
CA GLU A 389 47.25 -26.65 11.02
C GLU A 389 47.65 -26.16 12.42
N ALA A 390 46.89 -25.17 12.97
CA ALA A 390 47.12 -24.67 14.32
C ALA A 390 46.95 -25.77 15.38
N ARG A 391 45.93 -26.62 15.23
CA ARG A 391 45.70 -27.77 16.11
C ARG A 391 46.85 -28.80 16.03
N GLN A 392 47.36 -29.07 14.84
CA GLN A 392 48.48 -29.94 14.65
C GLN A 392 49.77 -29.40 15.31
N VAL A 393 50.02 -28.09 15.14
CA VAL A 393 51.17 -27.42 15.80
C VAL A 393 51.03 -27.48 17.32
N LEU A 394 49.86 -27.21 17.89
CA LEU A 394 49.60 -27.31 19.33
C LEU A 394 49.79 -28.75 19.85
N SER A 395 49.34 -29.74 19.10
CA SER A 395 49.49 -31.16 19.43
C SER A 395 50.97 -31.59 19.41
N CYS A 396 51.74 -31.13 18.43
CA CYS A 396 53.18 -31.38 18.39
C CYS A 396 53.95 -30.71 19.53
N LEU A 397 53.53 -29.53 19.98
CA LEU A 397 54.13 -28.82 21.11
C LEU A 397 53.79 -29.50 22.46
N SER A 398 52.58 -30.02 22.62
CA SER A 398 52.17 -30.77 23.85
C SER A 398 52.87 -32.12 23.97
N PHE A 399 53.25 -32.75 22.86
CA PHE A 399 54.04 -34.01 22.88
C PHE A 399 55.52 -33.79 23.18
N LYS A 400 56.12 -32.62 22.91
CA LYS A 400 57.57 -32.34 23.14
C LYS A 400 57.87 -31.83 24.53
N PHE A 401 56.91 -31.43 25.36
CA PHE A 401 57.16 -30.89 26.71
C PHE A 401 56.15 -31.44 27.73
N PRO A 402 56.37 -32.65 28.27
CA PRO A 402 55.50 -33.20 29.31
C PRO A 402 55.67 -32.55 30.68
N ASP A 403 56.69 -31.65 30.88
CA ASP A 403 56.97 -31.05 32.18
C ASP A 403 57.06 -29.50 32.13
N ARG A 404 56.26 -28.83 32.92
CA ARG A 404 56.13 -27.35 32.98
C ARG A 404 57.34 -26.62 33.56
N SER A 405 58.36 -27.34 34.04
CA SER A 405 59.53 -26.73 34.70
C SER A 405 60.69 -26.31 33.75
N SER A 406 60.57 -26.62 32.44
CA SER A 406 61.70 -26.36 31.47
C SER A 406 61.38 -25.21 30.47
N CYS A 407 60.24 -24.56 30.58
CA CYS A 407 59.74 -23.62 29.55
C CYS A 407 60.39 -22.24 29.56
N SER A 408 61.14 -21.85 30.62
CA SER A 408 61.70 -20.48 30.70
C SER A 408 63.02 -20.25 29.93
N LYS A 409 63.68 -21.27 29.50
CA LYS A 409 64.94 -21.14 28.70
C LYS A 409 64.71 -21.15 27.19
N CYS A 410 63.73 -21.90 26.68
CA CYS A 410 63.47 -21.98 25.22
C CYS A 410 62.84 -20.71 24.63
N PHE A 411 62.10 -19.93 25.43
CA PHE A 411 61.47 -18.69 24.93
C PHE A 411 62.49 -17.55 24.67
N ARG A 412 63.67 -17.58 25.26
CA ARG A 412 64.70 -16.57 25.02
C ARG A 412 65.54 -16.82 23.74
N ASP A 413 65.73 -18.04 23.35
CA ASP A 413 66.60 -18.37 22.19
C ASP A 413 65.86 -18.27 20.86
N GLN A 414 64.56 -18.53 20.83
CA GLN A 414 63.72 -18.32 19.59
C GLN A 414 63.48 -16.88 19.27
N ASN A 415 63.34 -15.97 20.24
CA ASN A 415 63.21 -14.53 19.97
C ASN A 415 64.48 -13.86 19.44
N MET A 416 65.64 -14.46 19.58
CA MET A 416 66.92 -14.01 18.97
C MET A 416 67.06 -14.42 17.50
N GLN A 417 66.49 -15.57 17.11
CA GLN A 417 66.52 -15.99 15.69
C GLN A 417 65.50 -15.34 14.79
N PHE A 418 64.38 -14.85 15.34
CA PHE A 418 63.41 -14.10 14.56
C PHE A 418 63.80 -12.66 14.27
N ARG A 419 64.66 -12.05 15.11
CA ARG A 419 65.19 -10.69 14.87
C ARG A 419 66.34 -10.60 13.87
N SER A 420 66.91 -11.70 13.48
CA SER A 420 68.08 -11.75 12.50
C SER A 420 67.61 -12.05 11.05
N LYS A 421 66.33 -12.24 10.79
CA LYS A 421 65.78 -12.49 9.43
C LYS A 421 64.89 -11.38 8.88
N THR A 422 64.78 -10.25 9.60
CA THR A 422 64.05 -9.04 9.18
C THR A 422 64.93 -7.80 9.33
N ALA A 423 66.19 -7.90 8.89
CA ALA A 423 67.06 -6.77 8.60
C ALA A 423 67.54 -6.88 7.16
#